data_3738e90c4b74872f45bf48e13d49cf79
#
_entry.id   3738e90c4b74872f45bf48e13d49cf79
#
_cell.length_a   1.000
_cell.length_b   1.000
_cell.length_c   1.000
_cell.angle_alpha   90.00
_cell.angle_beta   90.00
_cell.angle_gamma   90.00
#
_symmetry.space_group_name_H-M   'P 1'
#
loop_
_entity.id
_entity.type
_entity.pdbx_description
1 polymer ?
#
loop_
_entity_poly.entity_id
_entity_poly.type
_entity_poly.pdbx_seq_one_letter_code
_entity_poly.pdbx_strand_id
1 'polypeptide(L)'
;VAALALSVGALSLIASLPKSDPNVLVLAHVTAKSTVKAPAKIPAIAKSRPVQLTIAKIGVNTEVGTLGLQPDHQIMVPDNTHTVGWYKDGPTPGEIGSAVILGHVDSTLGPGIFFYLKSLQAGDRVKLVLADGTITNFVVSKVVQYSKSNFPDRLVYGSHGTRSLQLVTCGGAFDHATGHYESNIVVFSHLVSVSIPKSEVRS
;
A
#
# COMPACT_ATOMS: atom_id res chain seq x y z
N VAL A 1 72.54 8.43 3.73
CA VAL A 1 73.48 8.00 4.76
C VAL A 1 72.68 7.54 5.99
N ALA A 2 73.04 6.38 6.56
CA ALA A 2 72.66 5.77 7.82
C ALA A 2 71.37 4.96 7.82
N ALA A 3 71.52 3.63 7.64
CA ALA A 3 70.64 2.59 8.06
C ALA A 3 70.72 2.40 9.59
N LEU A 4 69.64 2.15 10.24
CA LEU A 4 69.60 1.58 11.57
C LEU A 4 68.62 0.41 11.62
N ALA A 5 69.20 -0.78 11.76
CA ALA A 5 68.46 -2.02 12.01
C ALA A 5 68.13 -2.13 13.50
N LEU A 6 66.92 -2.49 13.84
CA LEU A 6 66.53 -2.90 15.20
C LEU A 6 65.82 -4.24 15.19
N SER A 7 66.33 -5.14 15.97
CA SER A 7 66.07 -6.55 16.10
C SER A 7 64.73 -6.90 16.69
N VAL A 8 64.15 -7.96 16.12
CA VAL A 8 62.94 -8.64 16.55
C VAL A 8 63.20 -9.46 17.84
N GLY A 9 62.49 -9.13 18.91
CA GLY A 9 62.37 -9.97 20.08
C GLY A 9 61.04 -10.72 20.07
N ALA A 10 61.09 -12.01 19.81
CA ALA A 10 59.92 -12.88 19.90
C ALA A 10 59.66 -13.22 21.39
N LEU A 11 58.53 -12.75 21.93
CA LEU A 11 58.04 -13.14 23.24
C LEU A 11 56.92 -14.14 23.07
N SER A 12 57.24 -15.44 23.28
CA SER A 12 56.22 -16.51 23.26
C SER A 12 55.40 -16.46 24.55
N LEU A 13 54.15 -16.03 24.46
CA LEU A 13 53.17 -16.18 25.53
C LEU A 13 52.45 -17.53 25.33
N ILE A 14 52.77 -18.48 26.19
CA ILE A 14 52.04 -19.75 26.33
C ILE A 14 50.78 -19.43 27.14
N ALA A 15 49.64 -19.27 26.45
CA ALA A 15 48.34 -19.14 27.10
C ALA A 15 47.85 -20.54 27.53
N SER A 16 47.74 -20.75 28.82
CA SER A 16 47.16 -21.96 29.43
C SER A 16 45.65 -21.99 29.14
N LEU A 17 45.17 -23.05 28.51
CA LEU A 17 43.76 -23.33 28.32
C LEU A 17 43.08 -23.63 29.67
N PRO A 18 41.92 -23.06 29.98
CA PRO A 18 41.15 -23.43 31.16
C PRO A 18 40.56 -24.84 30.98
N LYS A 19 40.69 -25.66 32.04
CA LYS A 19 40.08 -26.99 32.14
C LYS A 19 38.55 -26.85 32.03
N SER A 20 37.93 -27.64 31.14
CA SER A 20 36.50 -27.77 30.97
C SER A 20 35.85 -28.39 32.20
N ASP A 21 34.96 -27.66 32.86
CA ASP A 21 34.08 -28.16 33.91
C ASP A 21 33.00 -29.08 33.32
N PRO A 22 32.74 -30.28 33.86
CA PRO A 22 31.78 -31.22 33.31
C PRO A 22 30.32 -30.94 33.71
N ASN A 23 29.96 -29.73 34.11
CA ASN A 23 28.63 -29.42 34.60
C ASN A 23 27.99 -28.24 33.85
N VAL A 24 28.20 -28.15 32.53
CA VAL A 24 27.43 -27.26 31.69
C VAL A 24 26.10 -27.93 31.35
N LEU A 25 25.04 -27.49 32.02
CA LEU A 25 23.66 -27.78 31.65
C LEU A 25 23.44 -27.40 30.17
N VAL A 26 23.28 -28.42 29.32
CA VAL A 26 22.88 -28.26 27.94
C VAL A 26 21.46 -27.66 27.99
N LEU A 27 21.33 -26.34 27.83
CA LEU A 27 20.05 -25.72 27.53
C LEU A 27 19.57 -26.29 26.17
N ALA A 28 18.61 -27.22 26.25
CA ALA A 28 17.90 -27.70 25.07
C ALA A 28 17.37 -26.50 24.31
N HIS A 29 17.90 -26.27 23.12
CA HIS A 29 17.31 -25.32 22.16
C HIS A 29 15.95 -25.88 21.79
N VAL A 30 14.88 -25.34 22.42
CA VAL A 30 13.52 -25.51 21.95
C VAL A 30 13.43 -24.72 20.64
N THR A 31 13.70 -25.38 19.53
CA THR A 31 13.35 -24.90 18.20
C THR A 31 11.82 -24.87 18.14
N ALA A 32 11.23 -23.74 18.55
CA ALA A 32 9.84 -23.45 18.25
C ALA A 32 9.72 -23.44 16.71
N LYS A 33 9.22 -24.54 16.18
CA LYS A 33 8.87 -24.68 14.77
C LYS A 33 7.74 -23.68 14.52
N SER A 34 8.12 -22.43 14.15
CA SER A 34 7.16 -21.43 13.69
C SER A 34 6.54 -21.98 12.40
N THR A 35 5.37 -22.57 12.51
CA THR A 35 4.57 -22.95 11.36
C THR A 35 4.06 -21.65 10.73
N VAL A 36 4.87 -21.08 9.84
CA VAL A 36 4.39 -20.03 8.93
C VAL A 36 3.29 -20.69 8.09
N LYS A 37 2.04 -20.44 8.48
CA LYS A 37 0.88 -20.86 7.72
C LYS A 37 1.01 -20.26 6.32
N ALA A 38 1.07 -21.12 5.29
CA ALA A 38 1.09 -20.67 3.91
C ALA A 38 -0.04 -19.65 3.68
N PRO A 39 0.20 -18.55 2.94
CA PRO A 39 -0.82 -17.54 2.70
C PRO A 39 -2.07 -18.22 2.14
N ALA A 40 -3.20 -18.05 2.82
CA ALA A 40 -4.46 -18.65 2.40
C ALA A 40 -4.79 -18.10 1.00
N LYS A 41 -5.14 -19.00 0.06
CA LYS A 41 -5.54 -18.60 -1.29
C LYS A 41 -6.75 -17.67 -1.18
N ILE A 42 -6.60 -16.41 -1.59
CA ILE A 42 -7.68 -15.43 -1.56
C ILE A 42 -8.76 -15.90 -2.55
N PRO A 43 -10.02 -16.10 -2.11
CA PRO A 43 -11.09 -16.60 -2.97
C PRO A 43 -11.37 -15.62 -4.12
N ALA A 44 -11.94 -16.12 -5.22
CA ALA A 44 -12.56 -15.27 -6.22
C ALA A 44 -13.78 -14.58 -5.61
N ILE A 45 -13.98 -13.31 -5.95
CA ILE A 45 -15.15 -12.53 -5.52
C ILE A 45 -16.00 -12.19 -6.73
N ALA A 46 -17.30 -12.07 -6.52
CA ALA A 46 -18.21 -11.56 -7.53
C ALA A 46 -17.95 -10.07 -7.78
N LYS A 47 -18.25 -9.60 -8.97
CA LYS A 47 -18.20 -8.18 -9.31
C LYS A 47 -19.21 -7.42 -8.45
N SER A 48 -18.74 -6.48 -7.62
CA SER A 48 -19.57 -5.68 -6.73
C SER A 48 -18.94 -4.31 -6.52
N ARG A 49 -19.70 -3.23 -6.71
CA ARG A 49 -19.17 -1.86 -6.60
C ARG A 49 -18.76 -1.56 -5.15
N PRO A 50 -17.69 -0.79 -4.92
CA PRO A 50 -17.38 -0.30 -3.59
C PRO A 50 -18.42 0.73 -3.14
N VAL A 51 -18.75 0.70 -1.84
CA VAL A 51 -19.70 1.64 -1.22
C VAL A 51 -19.09 2.43 -0.07
N GLN A 52 -18.04 1.90 0.58
CA GLN A 52 -17.37 2.56 1.70
C GLN A 52 -15.86 2.34 1.62
N LEU A 53 -15.09 3.42 1.86
CA LEU A 53 -13.63 3.41 1.97
C LEU A 53 -13.22 3.84 3.37
N THR A 54 -12.30 3.08 3.99
CA THR A 54 -11.69 3.44 5.28
C THR A 54 -10.16 3.36 5.18
N ILE A 55 -9.47 4.44 5.59
CA ILE A 55 -8.01 4.51 5.73
C ILE A 55 -7.73 5.16 7.09
N ALA A 56 -7.70 4.34 8.15
CA ALA A 56 -7.62 4.84 9.54
C ALA A 56 -6.38 5.71 9.79
N LYS A 57 -5.26 5.39 9.15
CA LYS A 57 -3.98 6.11 9.28
C LYS A 57 -4.08 7.62 8.99
N ILE A 58 -4.96 8.00 8.07
CA ILE A 58 -5.17 9.40 7.65
C ILE A 58 -6.59 9.90 7.91
N GLY A 59 -7.35 9.19 8.75
CA GLY A 59 -8.69 9.59 9.18
C GLY A 59 -9.78 9.52 8.09
N VAL A 60 -9.53 8.83 6.97
CA VAL A 60 -10.54 8.68 5.90
C VAL A 60 -11.55 7.62 6.28
N ASN A 61 -12.82 7.99 6.25
CA ASN A 61 -13.98 7.10 6.35
C ASN A 61 -15.14 7.74 5.58
N THR A 62 -15.37 7.31 4.33
CA THR A 62 -16.27 7.99 3.40
C THR A 62 -16.97 7.03 2.47
N GLU A 63 -18.12 7.42 1.97
CA GLU A 63 -18.81 6.74 0.88
C GLU A 63 -17.99 6.78 -0.40
N VAL A 64 -18.18 5.78 -1.26
CA VAL A 64 -17.54 5.67 -2.57
C VAL A 64 -18.61 5.84 -3.65
N GLY A 65 -18.54 6.94 -4.37
CA GLY A 65 -19.33 7.20 -5.58
C GLY A 65 -18.79 6.42 -6.79
N THR A 66 -19.41 6.63 -7.93
CA THR A 66 -19.04 6.02 -9.21
C THR A 66 -18.61 7.11 -10.19
N LEU A 67 -17.44 6.93 -10.81
CA LEU A 67 -16.89 7.85 -11.80
C LEU A 67 -16.87 7.19 -13.19
N GLY A 68 -17.29 7.93 -14.21
CA GLY A 68 -17.13 7.57 -15.61
C GLY A 68 -15.99 8.33 -16.27
N LEU A 69 -16.01 8.38 -17.59
CA LEU A 69 -15.12 9.20 -18.41
C LEU A 69 -15.82 10.51 -18.81
N GLN A 70 -15.04 11.56 -18.92
CA GLN A 70 -15.41 12.81 -19.57
C GLN A 70 -15.35 12.65 -21.11
N PRO A 71 -15.90 13.60 -21.90
CA PRO A 71 -15.81 13.54 -23.36
C PRO A 71 -14.39 13.53 -23.92
N ASP A 72 -13.41 14.05 -23.17
CA ASP A 72 -11.98 14.05 -23.48
C ASP A 72 -11.27 12.77 -23.03
N HIS A 73 -12.00 11.72 -22.62
CA HIS A 73 -11.52 10.45 -22.10
C HIS A 73 -10.75 10.52 -20.78
N GLN A 74 -10.76 11.66 -20.08
CA GLN A 74 -10.23 11.70 -18.72
C GLN A 74 -11.26 11.13 -17.73
N ILE A 75 -10.79 10.52 -16.64
CA ILE A 75 -11.69 10.05 -15.59
C ILE A 75 -12.26 11.26 -14.87
N MET A 76 -13.59 11.26 -14.66
CA MET A 76 -14.27 12.27 -13.85
C MET A 76 -13.68 12.31 -12.44
N VAL A 77 -13.75 13.46 -11.80
CA VAL A 77 -13.44 13.61 -10.36
C VAL A 77 -14.76 13.70 -9.58
N PRO A 78 -14.77 13.37 -8.28
CA PRO A 78 -15.95 13.56 -7.44
C PRO A 78 -16.38 15.05 -7.41
N ASP A 79 -17.69 15.33 -7.44
CA ASP A 79 -18.20 16.71 -7.31
C ASP A 79 -17.98 17.27 -5.90
N ASN A 80 -17.95 16.39 -4.88
CA ASN A 80 -17.75 16.76 -3.48
C ASN A 80 -16.32 16.47 -3.06
N THR A 81 -15.64 17.47 -2.50
CA THR A 81 -14.23 17.36 -2.06
C THR A 81 -14.02 16.42 -0.87
N HIS A 82 -15.07 16.06 -0.14
CA HIS A 82 -15.02 15.16 1.02
C HIS A 82 -15.48 13.72 0.72
N THR A 83 -15.76 13.40 -0.55
CA THR A 83 -16.08 12.04 -1.02
C THR A 83 -15.04 11.54 -2.01
N VAL A 84 -15.09 10.25 -2.29
CA VAL A 84 -14.25 9.61 -3.30
C VAL A 84 -15.12 8.94 -4.36
N GLY A 85 -14.53 8.65 -5.52
CA GLY A 85 -15.20 7.92 -6.57
C GLY A 85 -14.35 6.79 -7.14
N TRP A 86 -15.00 5.66 -7.39
CA TRP A 86 -14.41 4.52 -8.07
C TRP A 86 -14.63 4.63 -9.58
N TYR A 87 -13.56 4.41 -10.36
CA TYR A 87 -13.64 4.34 -11.83
C TYR A 87 -14.36 3.05 -12.24
N LYS A 88 -15.62 3.20 -12.70
CA LYS A 88 -16.58 2.11 -12.94
C LYS A 88 -16.21 1.18 -14.11
N ASP A 89 -15.44 1.68 -15.07
CA ASP A 89 -15.05 0.91 -16.27
C ASP A 89 -13.78 0.08 -16.01
N GLY A 90 -13.19 0.19 -14.81
CA GLY A 90 -12.14 -0.68 -14.28
C GLY A 90 -12.69 -1.83 -13.44
N PRO A 91 -11.79 -2.73 -12.96
CA PRO A 91 -12.18 -3.81 -12.06
C PRO A 91 -12.73 -3.29 -10.74
N THR A 92 -13.63 -4.06 -10.10
CA THR A 92 -14.02 -3.78 -8.72
C THR A 92 -12.91 -4.17 -7.74
N PRO A 93 -12.83 -3.49 -6.56
CA PRO A 93 -11.77 -3.77 -5.59
C PRO A 93 -11.78 -5.24 -5.12
N GLY A 94 -10.76 -6.00 -5.50
CA GLY A 94 -10.61 -7.43 -5.21
C GLY A 94 -10.73 -8.34 -6.43
N GLU A 95 -11.16 -7.84 -7.59
CA GLU A 95 -10.99 -8.54 -8.88
C GLU A 95 -9.53 -8.47 -9.34
N ILE A 96 -9.16 -9.31 -10.31
CA ILE A 96 -7.85 -9.23 -10.97
C ILE A 96 -7.80 -7.95 -11.78
N GLY A 97 -6.75 -7.17 -11.58
CA GLY A 97 -6.51 -5.88 -12.22
C GLY A 97 -6.36 -4.75 -11.21
N SER A 98 -6.37 -3.53 -11.72
CA SER A 98 -6.18 -2.30 -10.95
C SER A 98 -7.52 -1.60 -10.72
N ALA A 99 -8.13 -1.78 -9.56
CA ALA A 99 -9.24 -0.92 -9.14
C ALA A 99 -8.69 0.47 -8.82
N VAL A 100 -9.36 1.53 -9.28
CA VAL A 100 -8.89 2.91 -9.09
C VAL A 100 -9.96 3.74 -8.40
N ILE A 101 -9.56 4.45 -7.34
CA ILE A 101 -10.39 5.40 -6.58
C ILE A 101 -9.71 6.76 -6.60
N LEU A 102 -10.47 7.78 -6.96
CA LEU A 102 -10.01 9.17 -7.00
C LEU A 102 -10.69 9.99 -5.91
N GLY A 103 -9.99 10.99 -5.41
CA GLY A 103 -10.49 11.98 -4.46
C GLY A 103 -9.68 13.26 -4.53
N HIS A 104 -10.25 14.36 -4.06
CA HIS A 104 -9.59 15.66 -4.06
C HIS A 104 -8.49 15.77 -3.01
N VAL A 105 -7.39 16.46 -3.36
CA VAL A 105 -6.36 16.84 -2.39
C VAL A 105 -6.85 18.00 -1.55
N ASP A 106 -7.45 19.03 -2.15
CA ASP A 106 -7.98 20.23 -1.50
C ASP A 106 -8.98 20.95 -2.38
N SER A 107 -9.44 22.10 -1.90
CA SER A 107 -10.23 23.09 -2.61
C SER A 107 -9.94 24.48 -2.04
N THR A 108 -10.57 25.51 -2.59
CA THR A 108 -10.53 26.88 -2.03
C THR A 108 -11.13 26.97 -0.60
N LEU A 109 -11.88 25.95 -0.18
CA LEU A 109 -12.51 25.88 1.16
C LEU A 109 -11.65 25.10 2.18
N GLY A 110 -10.53 24.49 1.75
CA GLY A 110 -9.62 23.77 2.63
C GLY A 110 -9.27 22.36 2.14
N PRO A 111 -8.71 21.51 3.03
CA PRO A 111 -8.28 20.17 2.73
C PRO A 111 -9.39 19.27 2.20
N GLY A 112 -9.13 18.55 1.11
CA GLY A 112 -10.01 17.52 0.59
C GLY A 112 -9.80 16.17 1.27
N ILE A 113 -10.61 15.17 0.87
CA ILE A 113 -10.63 13.83 1.47
C ILE A 113 -9.26 13.12 1.37
N PHE A 114 -8.48 13.40 0.34
CA PHE A 114 -7.16 12.80 0.10
C PHE A 114 -5.98 13.75 0.37
N PHE A 115 -6.21 14.82 1.15
CA PHE A 115 -5.14 15.78 1.50
C PHE A 115 -3.90 15.11 2.11
N TYR A 116 -4.11 14.12 2.98
CA TYR A 116 -3.03 13.39 3.63
C TYR A 116 -2.61 12.11 2.89
N LEU A 117 -3.10 11.86 1.66
CA LEU A 117 -2.80 10.63 0.93
C LEU A 117 -1.29 10.39 0.74
N LYS A 118 -0.52 11.45 0.52
CA LYS A 118 0.94 11.42 0.37
C LYS A 118 1.69 10.94 1.61
N SER A 119 1.06 10.98 2.79
CA SER A 119 1.69 10.56 4.06
C SER A 119 1.59 9.07 4.32
N LEU A 120 0.85 8.32 3.50
CA LEU A 120 0.79 6.87 3.59
C LEU A 120 2.15 6.25 3.26
N GLN A 121 2.41 5.09 3.85
CA GLN A 121 3.65 4.34 3.71
C GLN A 121 3.37 2.86 3.43
N ALA A 122 4.38 2.15 2.92
CA ALA A 122 4.28 0.71 2.77
C ALA A 122 3.91 0.05 4.11
N GLY A 123 2.93 -0.86 4.07
CA GLY A 123 2.36 -1.52 5.26
C GLY A 123 1.06 -0.90 5.77
N ASP A 124 0.73 0.36 5.42
CA ASP A 124 -0.54 0.99 5.81
C ASP A 124 -1.73 0.24 5.18
N ARG A 125 -2.88 0.27 5.87
CA ARG A 125 -4.05 -0.52 5.50
C ARG A 125 -5.15 0.33 4.90
N VAL A 126 -5.76 -0.22 3.84
CA VAL A 126 -6.94 0.34 3.18
C VAL A 126 -8.04 -0.74 3.20
N LYS A 127 -9.22 -0.37 3.69
CA LYS A 127 -10.39 -1.25 3.74
C LYS A 127 -11.49 -0.71 2.84
N LEU A 128 -12.12 -1.59 2.08
CA LEU A 128 -13.34 -1.30 1.32
C LEU A 128 -14.45 -2.26 1.71
N VAL A 129 -15.67 -1.72 1.76
CA VAL A 129 -16.90 -2.49 1.79
C VAL A 129 -17.54 -2.38 0.42
N LEU A 130 -17.94 -3.53 -0.14
CA LEU A 130 -18.64 -3.62 -1.42
C LEU A 130 -20.15 -3.68 -1.19
N ALA A 131 -20.92 -3.43 -2.24
CA ALA A 131 -22.39 -3.35 -2.17
C ALA A 131 -23.07 -4.69 -1.75
N ASP A 132 -22.40 -5.82 -1.97
CA ASP A 132 -22.84 -7.15 -1.51
C ASP A 132 -22.42 -7.45 -0.07
N GLY A 133 -21.83 -6.48 0.63
CA GLY A 133 -21.30 -6.63 1.99
C GLY A 133 -19.92 -7.28 2.06
N THR A 134 -19.31 -7.66 0.93
CA THR A 134 -17.93 -8.16 0.90
C THR A 134 -16.97 -7.09 1.39
N ILE A 135 -16.04 -7.48 2.27
CA ILE A 135 -14.98 -6.60 2.76
C ILE A 135 -13.67 -7.02 2.11
N THR A 136 -12.99 -6.05 1.49
CA THR A 136 -11.66 -6.24 0.91
C THR A 136 -10.65 -5.39 1.66
N ASN A 137 -9.51 -6.00 2.04
CA ASN A 137 -8.43 -5.32 2.73
C ASN A 137 -7.18 -5.31 1.85
N PHE A 138 -6.61 -4.13 1.70
CA PHE A 138 -5.40 -3.90 0.94
C PHE A 138 -4.29 -3.39 1.85
N VAL A 139 -3.05 -3.63 1.45
CA VAL A 139 -1.85 -3.08 2.09
C VAL A 139 -1.12 -2.22 1.07
N VAL A 140 -0.77 -1.01 1.48
CA VAL A 140 0.03 -0.07 0.67
C VAL A 140 1.39 -0.68 0.39
N SER A 141 1.80 -0.66 -0.87
CA SER A 141 3.12 -1.11 -1.32
C SER A 141 4.08 0.06 -1.50
N LYS A 142 3.58 1.16 -2.06
CA LYS A 142 4.35 2.40 -2.28
C LYS A 142 3.42 3.58 -2.54
N VAL A 143 3.97 4.78 -2.32
CA VAL A 143 3.36 6.06 -2.68
C VAL A 143 4.30 6.78 -3.63
N VAL A 144 3.82 7.23 -4.77
CA VAL A 144 4.63 7.87 -5.82
C VAL A 144 3.94 9.12 -6.34
N GLN A 145 4.70 10.17 -6.55
CA GLN A 145 4.26 11.36 -7.27
C GLN A 145 4.68 11.26 -8.73
N TYR A 146 3.74 11.48 -9.64
CA TYR A 146 3.97 11.52 -11.08
C TYR A 146 3.55 12.87 -11.64
N SER A 147 4.37 13.46 -12.53
CA SER A 147 3.94 14.61 -13.32
C SER A 147 2.75 14.23 -14.20
N LYS A 148 1.77 15.14 -14.33
CA LYS A 148 0.63 14.94 -15.22
C LYS A 148 1.04 14.83 -16.69
N SER A 149 2.12 15.52 -17.09
CA SER A 149 2.65 15.47 -18.45
C SER A 149 3.31 14.13 -18.83
N ASN A 150 3.65 13.30 -17.82
CA ASN A 150 4.24 11.98 -18.02
C ASN A 150 3.61 10.95 -17.06
N PHE A 151 2.27 10.95 -17.01
CA PHE A 151 1.53 10.07 -16.13
C PHE A 151 1.54 8.64 -16.68
N PRO A 152 1.87 7.62 -15.85
CA PRO A 152 2.01 6.25 -16.32
C PRO A 152 0.65 5.52 -16.34
N ASP A 153 -0.24 5.86 -17.26
CA ASP A 153 -1.61 5.33 -17.34
C ASP A 153 -1.66 3.81 -17.30
N ARG A 154 -0.81 3.13 -18.09
CA ARG A 154 -0.78 1.66 -18.13
C ARG A 154 -0.39 1.04 -16.78
N LEU A 155 0.47 1.70 -16.00
CA LEU A 155 0.86 1.25 -14.67
C LEU A 155 -0.26 1.44 -13.65
N VAL A 156 -1.00 2.54 -13.75
CA VAL A 156 -2.05 2.90 -12.78
C VAL A 156 -3.37 2.19 -13.09
N TYR A 157 -3.78 2.18 -14.34
CA TYR A 157 -5.10 1.67 -14.77
C TYR A 157 -5.06 0.28 -15.39
N GLY A 158 -3.89 -0.19 -15.84
CA GLY A 158 -3.74 -1.47 -16.53
C GLY A 158 -3.88 -2.67 -15.61
N SER A 159 -4.23 -3.82 -16.20
CA SER A 159 -4.21 -5.10 -15.48
C SER A 159 -2.80 -5.69 -15.52
N HIS A 160 -2.27 -6.05 -14.33
CA HIS A 160 -0.96 -6.67 -14.15
C HIS A 160 -1.07 -8.11 -13.64
N GLY A 161 -2.25 -8.74 -13.81
CA GLY A 161 -2.50 -10.11 -13.33
C GLY A 161 -2.62 -10.24 -11.81
N THR A 162 -2.56 -9.12 -11.08
CA THR A 162 -2.68 -9.04 -9.62
C THR A 162 -3.97 -8.35 -9.22
N ARG A 163 -4.38 -8.52 -7.97
CA ARG A 163 -5.53 -7.81 -7.39
C ARG A 163 -5.00 -6.60 -6.65
N SER A 164 -5.11 -5.43 -7.27
CA SER A 164 -4.54 -4.19 -6.76
C SER A 164 -5.58 -3.09 -6.65
N LEU A 165 -5.29 -2.13 -5.79
CA LEU A 165 -6.06 -0.90 -5.59
C LEU A 165 -5.10 0.28 -5.67
N GLN A 166 -5.44 1.25 -6.52
CA GLN A 166 -4.75 2.53 -6.63
C GLN A 166 -5.67 3.62 -6.09
N LEU A 167 -5.11 4.47 -5.20
CA LEU A 167 -5.75 5.70 -4.76
C LEU A 167 -5.02 6.86 -5.41
N VAL A 168 -5.76 7.77 -6.02
CA VAL A 168 -5.20 8.87 -6.83
C VAL A 168 -5.76 10.21 -6.38
N THR A 169 -4.87 11.18 -6.22
CA THR A 169 -5.21 12.59 -5.98
C THR A 169 -4.25 13.52 -6.69
N CYS A 170 -4.61 14.78 -6.84
CA CYS A 170 -3.70 15.81 -7.30
C CYS A 170 -2.57 16.05 -6.29
N GLY A 171 -1.43 16.59 -6.75
CA GLY A 171 -0.29 16.91 -5.89
C GLY A 171 0.84 17.60 -6.66
N GLY A 172 1.95 17.81 -5.98
CA GLY A 172 3.08 18.59 -6.53
C GLY A 172 2.86 20.09 -6.37
N ALA A 173 3.51 20.89 -7.24
CA ALA A 173 3.32 22.34 -7.27
C ALA A 173 1.93 22.67 -7.80
N PHE A 174 1.34 23.74 -7.25
CA PHE A 174 0.10 24.32 -7.77
C PHE A 174 0.46 25.44 -8.75
N ASP A 175 0.04 25.30 -9.99
CA ASP A 175 0.20 26.34 -11.01
C ASP A 175 -0.97 27.33 -10.91
N HIS A 176 -0.67 28.52 -10.41
CA HIS A 176 -1.67 29.60 -10.27
C HIS A 176 -2.18 30.15 -11.60
N ALA A 177 -1.44 29.97 -12.70
CA ALA A 177 -1.83 30.46 -14.01
C ALA A 177 -2.92 29.57 -14.63
N THR A 178 -2.81 28.25 -14.43
CA THR A 178 -3.78 27.27 -14.95
C THR A 178 -4.82 26.86 -13.92
N GLY A 179 -4.59 27.12 -12.63
CA GLY A 179 -5.46 26.69 -11.53
C GLY A 179 -5.38 25.18 -11.23
N HIS A 180 -4.27 24.53 -11.59
CA HIS A 180 -4.12 23.09 -11.47
C HIS A 180 -2.81 22.68 -10.79
N TYR A 181 -2.84 21.54 -10.13
CA TYR A 181 -1.63 20.85 -9.68
C TYR A 181 -0.90 20.21 -10.86
N GLU A 182 0.44 20.30 -10.86
CA GLU A 182 1.29 19.76 -11.93
C GLU A 182 1.47 18.24 -11.88
N SER A 183 1.13 17.62 -10.77
CA SER A 183 1.36 16.19 -10.53
C SER A 183 0.11 15.50 -9.97
N ASN A 184 0.17 14.17 -9.92
CA ASN A 184 -0.73 13.33 -9.16
C ASN A 184 0.08 12.51 -8.14
N ILE A 185 -0.52 12.26 -6.96
CA ILE A 185 -0.06 11.28 -5.99
C ILE A 185 -0.81 10.00 -6.25
N VAL A 186 -0.08 8.90 -6.39
CA VAL A 186 -0.63 7.54 -6.56
C VAL A 186 -0.17 6.65 -5.43
N VAL A 187 -1.10 6.09 -4.69
CA VAL A 187 -0.88 5.03 -3.70
C VAL A 187 -1.15 3.70 -4.37
N PHE A 188 -0.13 2.86 -4.46
CA PHE A 188 -0.25 1.49 -4.95
C PHE A 188 -0.44 0.54 -3.77
N SER A 189 -1.43 -0.33 -3.86
CA SER A 189 -1.69 -1.32 -2.83
C SER A 189 -2.12 -2.66 -3.43
N HIS A 190 -1.95 -3.74 -2.67
CA HIS A 190 -2.33 -5.10 -3.08
C HIS A 190 -3.30 -5.72 -2.08
N LEU A 191 -4.17 -6.58 -2.57
CA LEU A 191 -5.16 -7.30 -1.77
C LEU A 191 -4.48 -8.30 -0.84
N VAL A 192 -4.84 -8.29 0.45
CA VAL A 192 -4.31 -9.21 1.46
C VAL A 192 -5.38 -10.11 2.06
N SER A 193 -6.64 -9.67 2.09
CA SER A 193 -7.74 -10.53 2.56
C SER A 193 -9.09 -10.09 2.00
N VAL A 194 -9.99 -11.06 1.95
CA VAL A 194 -11.40 -10.87 1.60
C VAL A 194 -12.25 -11.55 2.67
N SER A 195 -13.31 -10.87 3.13
CA SER A 195 -14.35 -11.42 3.98
C SER A 195 -15.68 -11.32 3.25
N ILE A 196 -16.23 -12.45 2.86
CA ILE A 196 -17.54 -12.56 2.20
C ILE A 196 -18.59 -12.78 3.29
N PRO A 197 -19.71 -12.00 3.31
CA PRO A 197 -20.79 -12.24 4.23
C PRO A 197 -21.31 -13.69 4.08
N LYS A 198 -21.54 -14.37 5.18
CA LYS A 198 -22.27 -15.64 5.12
C LYS A 198 -23.70 -15.28 4.66
N SER A 199 -24.13 -15.83 3.51
CA SER A 199 -25.52 -15.74 3.14
C SER A 199 -26.34 -16.40 4.28
N GLU A 200 -27.23 -15.64 4.91
CA GLU A 200 -28.25 -16.25 5.75
C GLU A 200 -29.10 -17.11 4.81
N VAL A 201 -28.95 -18.40 4.91
CA VAL A 201 -29.85 -19.35 4.29
C VAL A 201 -31.19 -19.11 4.98
N ARG A 202 -32.07 -18.31 4.36
CA ARG A 202 -33.47 -18.26 4.76
C ARG A 202 -34.06 -19.64 4.52
N SER A 203 -34.23 -20.37 5.60
CA SER A 203 -35.02 -21.59 5.68
C SER A 203 -36.51 -21.27 5.51
#